data_be4b334c08308ee108832bee37af2a0c
#
_entry.id   be4b334c08308ee108832bee37af2a0c
#
_cell.length_a   1.000
_cell.length_b   1.000
_cell.length_c   1.000
_cell.angle_alpha   90.00
_cell.angle_beta   90.00
_cell.angle_gamma   90.00
#
_symmetry.space_group_name_H-M   'P 1'
#
loop_
_entity.id
_entity.type
_entity.pdbx_description
1 polymer ?
#
loop_
_entity_poly.entity_id
_entity_poly.type
_entity_poly.pdbx_seq_one_letter_code
_entity_poly.pdbx_strand_id
1 'polypeptide(L)'
;MAKGKVWLVGAGPGDAELLTKKAERVLNMADVIVYDALVGQAVIAGLPETAEKVYVGKRSSHHAMPQEEISRLLVSYAERGKNVVRLKGGDPFLFGRGGEEIEELLAGGIDYEVVPGITSALAVPAYNGIPVTHRDYCSSLHIITGHKRRGKSLELDYEALCRMEGTLVFLMGVASTPEICHGLIAAGMNPQMPAALLSQGTTAGQQRLISTVSELPGRMEKEKLPTPAILLIGKVCALAEDFGWYERLPLAGTRVVLTRPKQRMQRLAEKFRSLGAEVLEFPSIQICPIKGTDLFRALAQIETYQWLVFTSPSGIDVFFEQCAEVKFDIRRLSSLKIAVIGSGTARQLEQHGIYADLIPEEYSAAALGEALAKKTGRQDRILIARAEAGSPDLLARLQKDICHSVDDIAIYRTEAVDRTLENVGRDRKALE
;
A
#
# COMPACT_ATOMS: atom_id res chain seq x y z
N MET A 1 -33.35 -8.71 -4.17
CA MET A 1 -31.96 -8.84 -4.64
C MET A 1 -31.23 -9.75 -3.67
N ALA A 2 -30.21 -10.50 -4.10
CA ALA A 2 -29.38 -11.25 -3.17
C ALA A 2 -28.62 -10.26 -2.28
N LYS A 3 -28.50 -10.58 -0.99
CA LYS A 3 -27.68 -9.78 -0.06
C LYS A 3 -26.22 -9.94 -0.42
N GLY A 4 -25.41 -8.91 -0.19
CA GLY A 4 -23.95 -8.95 -0.31
C GLY A 4 -23.32 -9.66 0.89
N LYS A 5 -21.99 -9.77 0.87
CA LYS A 5 -21.19 -10.38 1.94
C LYS A 5 -20.32 -9.34 2.63
N VAL A 6 -20.06 -9.54 3.93
CA VAL A 6 -19.18 -8.67 4.72
C VAL A 6 -17.91 -9.44 5.11
N TRP A 7 -16.75 -8.84 4.88
CA TRP A 7 -15.46 -9.35 5.36
C TRP A 7 -14.92 -8.44 6.45
N LEU A 8 -14.61 -9.01 7.63
CA LEU A 8 -13.85 -8.35 8.67
C LEU A 8 -12.37 -8.63 8.41
N VAL A 9 -11.62 -7.63 8.00
CA VAL A 9 -10.25 -7.79 7.50
C VAL A 9 -9.26 -7.06 8.40
N GLY A 10 -8.21 -7.76 8.84
CA GLY A 10 -7.09 -7.16 9.52
C GLY A 10 -6.15 -6.45 8.54
N ALA A 11 -5.88 -5.17 8.79
CA ALA A 11 -4.99 -4.33 8.00
C ALA A 11 -3.51 -4.48 8.40
N GLY A 12 -3.21 -5.27 9.42
CA GLY A 12 -1.86 -5.31 9.98
C GLY A 12 -1.50 -4.07 10.81
N PRO A 13 -0.22 -3.92 11.18
CA PRO A 13 0.23 -2.91 12.15
C PRO A 13 0.50 -1.52 11.51
N GLY A 14 0.61 -1.43 10.18
CA GLY A 14 0.93 -0.17 9.49
C GLY A 14 1.61 -0.38 8.15
N ASP A 15 2.62 -1.24 8.09
CA ASP A 15 3.31 -1.60 6.85
C ASP A 15 2.36 -2.37 5.91
N ALA A 16 2.22 -1.89 4.66
CA ALA A 16 1.35 -2.49 3.66
C ALA A 16 1.82 -3.90 3.24
N GLU A 17 3.11 -4.22 3.34
CA GLU A 17 3.63 -5.56 3.03
C GLU A 17 3.24 -6.61 4.09
N LEU A 18 2.75 -6.16 5.25
CA LEU A 18 2.20 -7.03 6.29
C LEU A 18 0.69 -7.33 6.12
N LEU A 19 0.09 -6.90 5.03
CA LEU A 19 -1.22 -7.42 4.62
C LEU A 19 -1.11 -8.90 4.26
N THR A 20 -2.09 -9.69 4.69
CA THR A 20 -2.16 -11.06 4.21
C THR A 20 -2.59 -11.09 2.74
N LYS A 21 -2.10 -12.05 1.96
CA LYS A 21 -2.53 -12.25 0.56
C LYS A 21 -4.05 -12.37 0.42
N LYS A 22 -4.73 -12.92 1.44
CA LYS A 22 -6.19 -13.00 1.47
C LYS A 22 -6.82 -11.64 1.68
N ALA A 23 -6.25 -10.81 2.57
CA ALA A 23 -6.69 -9.43 2.78
C ALA A 23 -6.60 -8.61 1.48
N GLU A 24 -5.46 -8.66 0.81
CA GLU A 24 -5.26 -7.98 -0.47
C GLU A 24 -6.27 -8.42 -1.54
N ARG A 25 -6.49 -9.74 -1.70
CA ARG A 25 -7.47 -10.26 -2.63
C ARG A 25 -8.89 -9.78 -2.32
N VAL A 26 -9.30 -9.80 -1.05
CA VAL A 26 -10.64 -9.40 -0.63
C VAL A 26 -10.85 -7.89 -0.78
N LEU A 27 -9.85 -7.08 -0.47
CA LEU A 27 -9.87 -5.63 -0.71
C LEU A 27 -10.12 -5.30 -2.18
N ASN A 28 -9.47 -6.02 -3.11
CA ASN A 28 -9.63 -5.80 -4.55
C ASN A 28 -11.01 -6.25 -5.10
N MET A 29 -11.78 -7.03 -4.34
CA MET A 29 -13.13 -7.48 -4.72
C MET A 29 -14.24 -6.63 -4.07
N ALA A 30 -13.89 -5.70 -3.19
CA ALA A 30 -14.85 -4.92 -2.42
C ALA A 30 -15.53 -3.83 -3.26
N ASP A 31 -16.85 -3.68 -3.08
CA ASP A 31 -17.60 -2.50 -3.55
C ASP A 31 -17.46 -1.35 -2.56
N VAL A 32 -17.34 -1.66 -1.26
CA VAL A 32 -17.27 -0.68 -0.16
C VAL A 32 -16.21 -1.12 0.85
N ILE A 33 -15.35 -0.20 1.26
CA ILE A 33 -14.35 -0.41 2.30
C ILE A 33 -14.59 0.58 3.45
N VAL A 34 -15.00 0.04 4.60
CA VAL A 34 -15.24 0.80 5.83
C VAL A 34 -14.03 0.67 6.73
N TYR A 35 -13.35 1.78 7.07
CA TYR A 35 -12.09 1.77 7.82
C TYR A 35 -12.00 2.86 8.88
N ASP A 36 -11.13 2.65 9.88
CA ASP A 36 -10.91 3.57 11.00
C ASP A 36 -9.48 4.17 11.03
N ALA A 37 -9.19 4.95 12.06
CA ALA A 37 -7.94 5.70 12.22
C ALA A 37 -6.70 4.83 12.47
N LEU A 38 -6.86 3.54 12.82
CA LEU A 38 -5.74 2.64 13.11
C LEU A 38 -5.21 1.93 11.88
N VAL A 39 -5.88 2.07 10.73
CA VAL A 39 -5.37 1.55 9.46
C VAL A 39 -4.21 2.42 8.98
N GLY A 40 -3.07 1.81 8.67
CA GLY A 40 -1.86 2.51 8.24
C GLY A 40 -2.05 3.30 6.94
N GLN A 41 -1.35 4.44 6.82
CA GLN A 41 -1.47 5.33 5.66
C GLN A 41 -1.03 4.64 4.36
N ALA A 42 0.02 3.82 4.40
CA ALA A 42 0.48 3.05 3.25
C ALA A 42 -0.59 2.04 2.76
N VAL A 43 -1.33 1.42 3.69
CA VAL A 43 -2.46 0.55 3.35
C VAL A 43 -3.60 1.35 2.71
N ILE A 44 -3.96 2.50 3.30
CA ILE A 44 -5.04 3.36 2.77
C ILE A 44 -4.70 3.88 1.37
N ALA A 45 -3.44 4.27 1.13
CA ALA A 45 -2.98 4.73 -0.18
C ALA A 45 -3.07 3.64 -1.26
N GLY A 46 -2.88 2.37 -0.88
CA GLY A 46 -2.97 1.21 -1.78
C GLY A 46 -4.38 0.68 -2.03
N LEU A 47 -5.42 1.20 -1.37
CA LEU A 47 -6.80 0.72 -1.55
C LEU A 47 -7.29 0.92 -2.99
N PRO A 48 -8.08 -0.03 -3.54
CA PRO A 48 -8.58 0.05 -4.91
C PRO A 48 -9.44 1.30 -5.12
N GLU A 49 -9.25 1.98 -6.24
CA GLU A 49 -10.00 3.20 -6.59
C GLU A 49 -11.47 2.92 -6.90
N THR A 50 -11.79 1.71 -7.34
CA THR A 50 -13.14 1.26 -7.68
C THR A 50 -14.06 1.10 -6.47
N ALA A 51 -13.51 0.94 -5.26
CA ALA A 51 -14.27 0.76 -4.04
C ALA A 51 -14.64 2.12 -3.40
N GLU A 52 -15.89 2.24 -2.95
CA GLU A 52 -16.30 3.35 -2.07
C GLU A 52 -15.55 3.25 -0.74
N LYS A 53 -14.95 4.35 -0.28
CA LYS A 53 -14.11 4.40 0.92
C LYS A 53 -14.82 5.19 2.02
N VAL A 54 -15.24 4.49 3.09
CA VAL A 54 -16.00 5.07 4.19
C VAL A 54 -15.15 5.11 5.46
N TYR A 55 -14.77 6.29 5.88
CA TYR A 55 -14.02 6.50 7.12
C TYR A 55 -14.96 6.66 8.32
N VAL A 56 -14.80 5.81 9.33
CA VAL A 56 -15.64 5.80 10.55
C VAL A 56 -14.89 6.17 11.85
N GLY A 57 -13.62 6.57 11.74
CA GLY A 57 -12.81 7.02 12.87
C GLY A 57 -13.17 8.47 13.33
N LYS A 58 -12.46 8.94 14.37
CA LYS A 58 -12.63 10.34 14.85
C LYS A 58 -12.16 11.33 13.78
N ARG A 59 -12.99 12.33 13.48
CA ARG A 59 -12.59 13.53 12.73
C ARG A 59 -12.40 14.69 13.71
N SER A 60 -11.55 15.66 13.37
CA SER A 60 -11.22 16.82 14.21
C SER A 60 -12.42 17.66 14.66
N SER A 61 -13.55 17.56 13.98
CA SER A 61 -14.81 18.31 14.25
C SER A 61 -16.01 17.44 14.63
N HIS A 62 -15.88 16.09 14.62
CA HIS A 62 -16.99 15.17 14.89
C HIS A 62 -16.54 14.03 15.78
N HIS A 63 -17.42 13.58 16.70
CA HIS A 63 -17.20 12.37 17.49
C HIS A 63 -17.00 11.16 16.57
N ALA A 64 -16.20 10.18 17.03
CA ALA A 64 -16.13 8.89 16.35
C ALA A 64 -17.55 8.31 16.23
N MET A 65 -17.84 7.68 15.09
CA MET A 65 -19.10 6.95 14.92
C MET A 65 -19.22 5.88 16.02
N PRO A 66 -20.34 5.81 16.75
CA PRO A 66 -20.59 4.75 17.75
C PRO A 66 -20.49 3.37 17.09
N GLN A 67 -20.04 2.37 17.86
CA GLN A 67 -19.85 1.01 17.31
C GLN A 67 -21.15 0.44 16.72
N GLU A 68 -22.27 0.67 17.38
CA GLU A 68 -23.59 0.23 16.90
C GLU A 68 -23.95 0.84 15.53
N GLU A 69 -23.60 2.11 15.31
CA GLU A 69 -23.81 2.76 14.02
C GLU A 69 -22.92 2.18 12.93
N ILE A 70 -21.65 1.82 13.26
CA ILE A 70 -20.74 1.15 12.34
C ILE A 70 -21.32 -0.20 11.94
N SER A 71 -21.79 -1.00 12.90
CA SER A 71 -22.39 -2.30 12.64
C SER A 71 -23.64 -2.20 11.76
N ARG A 72 -24.54 -1.24 12.05
CA ARG A 72 -25.73 -0.98 11.20
C ARG A 72 -25.34 -0.53 9.79
N LEU A 73 -24.28 0.26 9.65
CA LEU A 73 -23.77 0.71 8.35
C LEU A 73 -23.32 -0.49 7.50
N LEU A 74 -22.59 -1.44 8.09
CA LEU A 74 -22.15 -2.66 7.42
C LEU A 74 -23.35 -3.49 6.92
N VAL A 75 -24.36 -3.70 7.78
CA VAL A 75 -25.61 -4.40 7.44
C VAL A 75 -26.33 -3.68 6.29
N SER A 76 -26.46 -2.36 6.36
CA SER A 76 -27.18 -1.56 5.35
C SER A 76 -26.54 -1.66 3.96
N TYR A 77 -25.20 -1.67 3.85
CA TYR A 77 -24.53 -1.86 2.57
C TYR A 77 -24.73 -3.29 2.03
N ALA A 78 -24.61 -4.30 2.90
CA ALA A 78 -24.79 -5.69 2.50
C ALA A 78 -26.23 -5.98 2.06
N GLU A 79 -27.25 -5.42 2.69
CA GLU A 79 -28.66 -5.53 2.28
C GLU A 79 -28.92 -4.95 0.88
N ARG A 80 -28.10 -3.97 0.45
CA ARG A 80 -28.14 -3.42 -0.92
C ARG A 80 -27.39 -4.28 -1.94
N GLY A 81 -26.93 -5.48 -1.54
CA GLY A 81 -26.21 -6.40 -2.40
C GLY A 81 -24.71 -6.06 -2.58
N LYS A 82 -24.14 -5.17 -1.76
CA LYS A 82 -22.72 -4.76 -1.85
C LYS A 82 -21.80 -5.72 -1.12
N ASN A 83 -20.65 -6.01 -1.72
CA ASN A 83 -19.53 -6.66 -1.07
C ASN A 83 -18.77 -5.66 -0.20
N VAL A 84 -18.81 -5.84 1.11
CA VAL A 84 -18.31 -4.86 2.08
C VAL A 84 -17.08 -5.40 2.78
N VAL A 85 -16.01 -4.61 2.83
CA VAL A 85 -14.86 -4.87 3.68
C VAL A 85 -14.86 -3.92 4.87
N ARG A 86 -14.91 -4.47 6.08
CA ARG A 86 -14.59 -3.75 7.31
C ARG A 86 -13.10 -3.94 7.58
N LEU A 87 -12.29 -2.92 7.25
CA LEU A 87 -10.85 -2.93 7.41
C LEU A 87 -10.46 -2.35 8.77
N LYS A 88 -9.73 -3.12 9.58
CA LYS A 88 -9.39 -2.82 10.98
C LYS A 88 -7.88 -2.89 11.18
N GLY A 89 -7.29 -1.93 11.90
CA GLY A 89 -5.87 -1.99 12.26
C GLY A 89 -5.52 -3.25 13.05
N GLY A 90 -4.38 -3.87 12.79
CA GLY A 90 -3.96 -5.13 13.40
C GLY A 90 -4.81 -6.31 12.96
N ASP A 91 -5.37 -7.04 13.92
CA ASP A 91 -6.27 -8.18 13.76
C ASP A 91 -7.70 -7.82 14.20
N PRO A 92 -8.76 -8.23 13.49
CA PRO A 92 -10.13 -7.84 13.81
C PRO A 92 -10.64 -8.43 15.12
N PHE A 93 -10.09 -9.55 15.61
CA PHE A 93 -10.54 -10.23 16.80
C PHE A 93 -9.69 -9.96 18.04
N LEU A 94 -8.48 -9.43 17.88
CA LEU A 94 -7.67 -9.06 19.03
C LEU A 94 -7.95 -7.61 19.46
N PHE A 95 -8.81 -7.45 20.46
CA PHE A 95 -9.31 -6.14 20.97
C PHE A 95 -9.90 -5.21 19.90
N GLY A 96 -10.28 -5.79 18.76
CA GLY A 96 -10.84 -5.08 17.60
C GLY A 96 -12.36 -4.98 17.60
N ARG A 97 -13.07 -5.51 18.59
CA ARG A 97 -14.54 -5.56 18.70
C ARG A 97 -15.22 -6.27 17.50
N GLY A 98 -14.49 -7.13 16.78
CA GLY A 98 -15.02 -7.87 15.63
C GLY A 98 -16.18 -8.80 15.99
N GLY A 99 -16.21 -9.34 17.21
CA GLY A 99 -17.32 -10.16 17.72
C GLY A 99 -18.65 -9.38 17.73
N GLU A 100 -18.65 -8.16 18.26
CA GLU A 100 -19.82 -7.29 18.30
C GLU A 100 -20.35 -6.95 16.88
N GLU A 101 -19.44 -6.72 15.93
CA GLU A 101 -19.80 -6.48 14.53
C GLU A 101 -20.46 -7.71 13.91
N ILE A 102 -19.98 -8.93 14.23
CA ILE A 102 -20.56 -10.18 13.73
C ILE A 102 -21.94 -10.46 14.33
N GLU A 103 -22.15 -10.19 15.61
CA GLU A 103 -23.47 -10.36 16.25
C GLU A 103 -24.56 -9.58 15.49
N GLU A 104 -24.28 -8.36 15.08
CA GLU A 104 -25.21 -7.53 14.29
C GLU A 104 -25.38 -8.06 12.85
N LEU A 105 -24.32 -8.57 12.21
CA LEU A 105 -24.40 -9.18 10.89
C LEU A 105 -25.27 -10.43 10.91
N LEU A 106 -25.12 -11.27 11.95
CA LEU A 106 -25.93 -12.47 12.15
C LEU A 106 -27.41 -12.12 12.38
N ALA A 107 -27.68 -11.11 13.22
CA ALA A 107 -29.03 -10.62 13.46
C ALA A 107 -29.69 -10.09 12.15
N GLY A 108 -28.89 -9.46 11.28
CA GLY A 108 -29.32 -9.02 9.94
C GLY A 108 -29.40 -10.13 8.88
N GLY A 109 -29.01 -11.38 9.19
CA GLY A 109 -28.93 -12.48 8.24
C GLY A 109 -27.98 -12.18 7.08
N ILE A 110 -26.82 -11.57 7.38
CA ILE A 110 -25.77 -11.23 6.43
C ILE A 110 -24.65 -12.26 6.51
N ASP A 111 -24.24 -12.79 5.36
CA ASP A 111 -23.06 -13.64 5.28
C ASP A 111 -21.79 -12.87 5.57
N TYR A 112 -20.90 -13.46 6.39
CA TYR A 112 -19.65 -12.83 6.73
C TYR A 112 -18.45 -13.78 6.63
N GLU A 113 -17.26 -13.21 6.65
CA GLU A 113 -16.01 -13.95 6.72
C GLU A 113 -14.97 -13.11 7.48
N VAL A 114 -14.15 -13.77 8.31
CA VAL A 114 -13.06 -13.12 9.01
C VAL A 114 -11.74 -13.42 8.31
N VAL A 115 -10.99 -12.37 8.01
CA VAL A 115 -9.64 -12.45 7.45
C VAL A 115 -8.67 -11.93 8.50
N PRO A 116 -7.92 -12.83 9.20
CA PRO A 116 -6.95 -12.41 10.19
C PRO A 116 -5.92 -11.44 9.64
N GLY A 117 -5.44 -10.56 10.51
CA GLY A 117 -4.33 -9.65 10.25
C GLY A 117 -3.18 -9.85 11.23
N ILE A 118 -2.00 -9.33 10.89
CA ILE A 118 -0.87 -9.37 11.80
C ILE A 118 -1.11 -8.34 12.92
N THR A 119 -1.24 -8.84 14.15
CA THR A 119 -1.44 -7.95 15.30
C THR A 119 -0.21 -7.11 15.60
N SER A 120 -0.44 -5.86 16.01
CA SER A 120 0.62 -4.96 16.47
C SER A 120 1.38 -5.52 17.71
N ALA A 121 0.73 -6.35 18.52
CA ALA A 121 1.35 -7.00 19.69
C ALA A 121 2.55 -7.90 19.32
N LEU A 122 2.62 -8.41 18.09
CA LEU A 122 3.71 -9.22 17.58
C LEU A 122 4.62 -8.44 16.62
N ALA A 123 4.04 -7.72 15.69
CA ALA A 123 4.79 -7.06 14.63
C ALA A 123 5.61 -5.85 15.13
N VAL A 124 5.03 -5.02 15.99
CA VAL A 124 5.72 -3.83 16.50
C VAL A 124 6.96 -4.19 17.31
N PRO A 125 6.92 -5.13 18.27
CA PRO A 125 8.13 -5.63 18.92
C PRO A 125 9.16 -6.17 17.93
N ALA A 126 8.74 -6.98 16.94
CA ALA A 126 9.64 -7.57 15.96
C ALA A 126 10.39 -6.50 15.13
N TYR A 127 9.71 -5.42 14.71
CA TYR A 127 10.32 -4.29 14.00
C TYR A 127 11.26 -3.47 14.90
N ASN A 128 11.11 -3.58 16.22
CA ASN A 128 12.01 -2.95 17.20
C ASN A 128 13.11 -3.90 17.72
N GLY A 129 13.31 -5.07 17.10
CA GLY A 129 14.31 -6.04 17.51
C GLY A 129 14.00 -6.74 18.82
N ILE A 130 12.73 -6.80 19.24
CA ILE A 130 12.31 -7.46 20.48
C ILE A 130 11.50 -8.71 20.13
N PRO A 131 12.07 -9.93 20.30
CA PRO A 131 11.29 -11.15 20.19
C PRO A 131 10.37 -11.25 21.42
N VAL A 132 9.06 -11.39 21.20
CA VAL A 132 8.09 -11.47 22.32
C VAL A 132 8.22 -12.76 23.14
N THR A 133 8.93 -13.77 22.62
CA THR A 133 9.34 -14.99 23.35
C THR A 133 10.79 -15.32 23.00
N HIS A 134 11.54 -15.85 23.98
CA HIS A 134 12.92 -16.30 23.78
C HIS A 134 13.26 -17.41 24.78
N ARG A 135 13.88 -18.49 24.32
CA ARG A 135 14.14 -19.68 25.15
C ARG A 135 14.80 -19.36 26.50
N ASP A 136 15.76 -18.42 26.51
CA ASP A 136 16.55 -18.09 27.71
C ASP A 136 15.92 -16.98 28.54
N TYR A 137 14.87 -16.29 28.07
CA TYR A 137 14.30 -15.12 28.73
C TYR A 137 12.87 -15.34 29.21
N CYS A 138 12.03 -16.04 28.43
CA CYS A 138 10.63 -16.31 28.79
C CYS A 138 10.01 -17.40 27.91
N SER A 139 9.04 -18.11 28.49
CA SER A 139 8.30 -19.20 27.82
C SER A 139 6.83 -18.86 27.54
N SER A 140 6.37 -17.68 27.93
CA SER A 140 4.97 -17.26 27.76
C SER A 140 4.87 -15.81 27.30
N LEU A 141 3.74 -15.51 26.64
CA LEU A 141 3.36 -14.18 26.16
C LEU A 141 1.94 -13.87 26.60
N HIS A 142 1.74 -12.72 27.22
CA HIS A 142 0.43 -12.25 27.68
C HIS A 142 0.09 -10.94 26.98
N ILE A 143 -0.97 -10.95 26.18
CA ILE A 143 -1.46 -9.76 25.47
C ILE A 143 -2.67 -9.24 26.24
N ILE A 144 -2.57 -8.01 26.72
CA ILE A 144 -3.49 -7.43 27.70
C ILE A 144 -3.97 -6.08 27.16
N THR A 145 -5.24 -5.73 27.40
CA THR A 145 -5.70 -4.37 27.16
C THR A 145 -5.44 -3.47 28.37
N GLY A 146 -4.70 -2.38 28.17
CA GLY A 146 -4.52 -1.33 29.18
C GLY A 146 -5.64 -0.28 29.18
N HIS A 147 -6.72 -0.53 28.44
CA HIS A 147 -7.84 0.40 28.35
C HIS A 147 -8.77 0.28 29.56
N LYS A 148 -9.02 1.42 30.20
CA LYS A 148 -10.01 1.51 31.30
C LYS A 148 -11.42 1.58 30.74
N ARG A 149 -12.34 0.80 31.27
CA ARG A 149 -13.77 1.06 31.03
C ARG A 149 -14.13 2.40 31.67
N ARG A 150 -14.97 3.17 30.96
CA ARG A 150 -15.36 4.53 31.39
C ARG A 150 -15.86 4.53 32.83
N GLY A 151 -15.19 5.27 33.74
CA GLY A 151 -15.55 5.38 35.16
C GLY A 151 -15.06 4.23 36.05
N LYS A 152 -14.20 3.28 35.55
CA LYS A 152 -13.61 2.22 36.35
C LYS A 152 -12.10 2.32 36.43
N SER A 153 -11.49 1.83 37.51
CA SER A 153 -10.05 1.57 37.60
C SER A 153 -9.64 0.44 36.65
N LEU A 154 -8.36 0.35 36.35
CA LEU A 154 -7.81 -0.79 35.59
C LEU A 154 -7.81 -2.03 36.52
N GLU A 155 -8.70 -2.97 36.25
CA GLU A 155 -8.84 -4.21 37.06
C GLU A 155 -7.87 -5.26 36.50
N LEU A 156 -6.60 -5.27 36.97
CA LEU A 156 -5.61 -6.27 36.64
C LEU A 156 -5.17 -7.02 37.88
N ASP A 157 -5.02 -8.32 37.75
CA ASP A 157 -4.38 -9.15 38.79
C ASP A 157 -2.86 -9.07 38.63
N TYR A 158 -2.27 -8.02 39.20
CA TYR A 158 -0.82 -7.77 39.13
C TYR A 158 0.01 -8.88 39.74
N GLU A 159 -0.48 -9.55 40.83
CA GLU A 159 0.22 -10.66 41.44
C GLU A 159 0.28 -11.87 40.51
N ALA A 160 -0.83 -12.20 39.82
CA ALA A 160 -0.85 -13.27 38.84
C ALA A 160 0.10 -12.94 37.67
N LEU A 161 0.10 -11.69 37.16
CA LEU A 161 1.00 -11.27 36.10
C LEU A 161 2.48 -11.40 36.49
N CYS A 162 2.85 -11.07 37.71
CA CYS A 162 4.21 -11.25 38.24
C CYS A 162 4.61 -12.73 38.34
N ARG A 163 3.71 -13.62 38.78
CA ARG A 163 3.97 -15.06 38.91
C ARG A 163 4.17 -15.79 37.55
N MET A 164 3.61 -15.28 36.47
CA MET A 164 3.67 -15.95 35.18
C MET A 164 5.04 -15.85 34.45
N GLU A 165 5.96 -15.04 34.95
CA GLU A 165 7.34 -14.88 34.42
C GLU A 165 7.44 -14.77 32.88
N GLY A 166 6.39 -14.26 32.22
CA GLY A 166 6.28 -14.11 30.78
C GLY A 166 6.58 -12.69 30.29
N THR A 167 6.48 -12.52 29.00
CA THR A 167 6.45 -11.19 28.38
C THR A 167 5.05 -10.62 28.46
N LEU A 168 4.89 -9.41 28.97
CA LEU A 168 3.63 -8.69 29.05
C LEU A 168 3.56 -7.64 27.96
N VAL A 169 2.53 -7.70 27.12
CA VAL A 169 2.26 -6.72 26.04
C VAL A 169 0.93 -6.04 26.33
N PHE A 170 0.97 -4.74 26.60
CA PHE A 170 -0.25 -3.96 26.83
C PHE A 170 -0.59 -3.13 25.61
N LEU A 171 -1.71 -3.46 24.99
CA LEU A 171 -2.31 -2.65 23.94
C LEU A 171 -3.22 -1.58 24.55
N MET A 172 -3.31 -0.40 23.91
CA MET A 172 -4.12 0.74 24.40
C MET A 172 -3.75 1.21 25.83
N GLY A 173 -2.54 0.88 26.28
CA GLY A 173 -2.10 1.08 27.66
C GLY A 173 -1.29 2.34 27.94
N VAL A 174 -1.02 3.20 26.94
CA VAL A 174 -0.11 4.36 27.09
C VAL A 174 -0.50 5.26 28.27
N ALA A 175 -1.75 5.67 28.35
CA ALA A 175 -2.24 6.51 29.44
C ALA A 175 -2.24 5.83 30.80
N SER A 176 -2.27 4.50 30.83
CA SER A 176 -2.28 3.68 32.06
C SER A 176 -0.87 3.17 32.41
N THR A 177 0.17 3.49 31.62
CA THR A 177 1.54 3.00 31.86
C THR A 177 2.04 3.29 33.29
N PRO A 178 1.87 4.50 33.87
CA PRO A 178 2.30 4.76 35.23
C PRO A 178 1.62 3.84 36.26
N GLU A 179 0.29 3.63 36.13
CA GLU A 179 -0.48 2.78 37.02
C GLU A 179 -0.07 1.30 36.85
N ILE A 180 0.14 0.83 35.60
CA ILE A 180 0.58 -0.53 35.32
C ILE A 180 1.96 -0.80 35.97
N CYS A 181 2.92 0.10 35.72
CA CYS A 181 4.28 -0.03 36.30
C CYS A 181 4.24 -0.04 37.83
N HIS A 182 3.47 0.87 38.42
CA HIS A 182 3.34 0.96 39.87
C HIS A 182 2.68 -0.30 40.46
N GLY A 183 1.60 -0.77 39.85
CA GLY A 183 0.90 -1.99 40.27
C GLY A 183 1.78 -3.23 40.19
N LEU A 184 2.57 -3.40 39.15
CA LEU A 184 3.51 -4.52 39.00
C LEU A 184 4.61 -4.47 40.05
N ILE A 185 5.21 -3.29 40.34
CA ILE A 185 6.22 -3.14 41.39
C ILE A 185 5.63 -3.44 42.75
N ALA A 186 4.44 -2.92 43.04
CA ALA A 186 3.75 -3.19 44.33
C ALA A 186 3.42 -4.67 44.54
N ALA A 187 3.17 -5.40 43.42
CA ALA A 187 2.94 -6.85 43.41
C ALA A 187 4.25 -7.69 43.43
N GLY A 188 5.41 -7.06 43.57
CA GLY A 188 6.70 -7.76 43.74
C GLY A 188 7.52 -7.90 42.47
N MET A 189 7.17 -7.26 41.35
CA MET A 189 8.03 -7.22 40.16
C MET A 189 9.31 -6.43 40.45
N ASN A 190 10.46 -6.96 39.99
CA ASN A 190 11.73 -6.27 40.11
C ASN A 190 11.64 -4.88 39.42
N PRO A 191 11.89 -3.76 40.15
CA PRO A 191 11.86 -2.42 39.57
C PRO A 191 12.80 -2.24 38.38
N GLN A 192 13.87 -3.04 38.30
CA GLN A 192 14.85 -3.05 37.17
C GLN A 192 14.43 -3.99 36.03
N MET A 193 13.22 -4.57 36.07
CA MET A 193 12.71 -5.38 34.96
C MET A 193 12.72 -4.51 33.68
N PRO A 194 13.32 -4.99 32.56
CA PRO A 194 13.30 -4.28 31.31
C PRO A 194 11.88 -4.02 30.78
N ALA A 195 11.66 -2.81 30.30
CA ALA A 195 10.39 -2.38 29.75
C ALA A 195 10.63 -1.49 28.51
N ALA A 196 9.69 -1.50 27.60
CA ALA A 196 9.74 -0.71 26.38
C ALA A 196 8.38 -0.05 26.08
N LEU A 197 8.42 1.21 25.62
CA LEU A 197 7.29 1.84 24.97
C LEU A 197 7.62 1.96 23.48
N LEU A 198 6.82 1.32 22.63
CA LEU A 198 7.04 1.21 21.20
C LEU A 198 5.93 1.98 20.48
N SER A 199 6.30 3.06 19.83
CA SER A 199 5.38 4.01 19.20
C SER A 199 5.40 3.86 17.68
N GLN A 200 4.23 3.97 17.04
CA GLN A 200 4.01 3.99 15.58
C GLN A 200 4.82 2.91 14.82
N GLY A 201 4.97 1.75 15.44
CA GLY A 201 5.78 0.66 14.88
C GLY A 201 5.37 0.27 13.47
N THR A 202 6.34 -0.18 12.69
CA THR A 202 6.23 -0.57 11.27
C THR A 202 5.93 0.58 10.30
N THR A 203 6.07 1.83 10.73
CA THR A 203 5.90 3.02 9.89
C THR A 203 7.16 3.89 9.92
N ALA A 204 7.24 4.91 9.07
CA ALA A 204 8.32 5.91 9.12
C ALA A 204 8.34 6.69 10.45
N GLY A 205 7.23 6.73 11.17
CA GLY A 205 7.15 7.37 12.48
C GLY A 205 7.59 6.49 13.65
N GLN A 206 8.12 5.28 13.40
CA GLN A 206 8.53 4.36 14.45
C GLN A 206 9.52 4.99 15.42
N GLN A 207 9.21 4.90 16.71
CA GLN A 207 10.08 5.34 17.81
C GLN A 207 10.01 4.32 18.95
N ARG A 208 11.08 4.17 19.69
CA ARG A 208 11.14 3.30 20.85
C ARG A 208 11.77 3.99 22.04
N LEU A 209 11.28 3.65 23.22
CA LEU A 209 11.84 4.06 24.52
C LEU A 209 12.12 2.80 25.32
N ILE A 210 13.37 2.39 25.42
CA ILE A 210 13.81 1.25 26.23
C ILE A 210 14.23 1.75 27.61
N SER A 211 13.72 1.12 28.67
CA SER A 211 13.92 1.55 30.05
C SER A 211 13.70 0.38 31.02
N THR A 212 13.51 0.68 32.29
CA THR A 212 13.03 -0.25 33.32
C THR A 212 11.61 0.09 33.76
N VAL A 213 10.93 -0.85 34.40
CA VAL A 213 9.55 -0.64 34.89
C VAL A 213 9.49 0.57 35.83
N SER A 214 10.53 0.80 36.67
CA SER A 214 10.57 1.94 37.59
C SER A 214 10.79 3.28 36.90
N GLU A 215 11.59 3.35 35.85
CA GLU A 215 11.99 4.60 35.21
C GLU A 215 11.07 5.00 34.05
N LEU A 216 10.42 4.03 33.41
CA LEU A 216 9.62 4.24 32.20
C LEU A 216 8.57 5.34 32.35
N PRO A 217 7.77 5.44 33.43
CA PRO A 217 6.80 6.51 33.60
C PRO A 217 7.40 7.90 33.55
N GLY A 218 8.49 8.14 34.26
CA GLY A 218 9.17 9.43 34.27
C GLY A 218 9.85 9.79 32.95
N ARG A 219 10.32 8.80 32.21
CA ARG A 219 10.87 9.01 30.87
C ARG A 219 9.79 9.32 29.84
N MET A 220 8.63 8.67 29.90
CA MET A 220 7.48 8.95 29.04
C MET A 220 7.01 10.41 29.12
N GLU A 221 6.98 10.98 30.34
CA GLU A 221 6.58 12.40 30.53
C GLU A 221 7.53 13.36 29.83
N LYS A 222 8.82 13.03 29.79
CA LYS A 222 9.87 13.85 29.15
C LYS A 222 9.89 13.69 27.64
N GLU A 223 9.85 12.46 27.17
CA GLU A 223 10.07 12.13 25.73
C GLU A 223 8.78 12.20 24.89
N LYS A 224 7.60 12.11 25.51
CA LYS A 224 6.26 12.31 24.89
C LYS A 224 6.08 11.61 23.55
N LEU A 225 6.32 10.29 23.51
CA LEU A 225 6.15 9.52 22.28
C LEU A 225 4.73 9.62 21.73
N PRO A 226 4.57 9.74 20.40
CA PRO A 226 3.25 9.83 19.79
C PRO A 226 2.48 8.50 19.92
N THR A 227 1.16 8.57 19.84
CA THR A 227 0.28 7.39 19.75
C THR A 227 -0.08 7.09 18.30
N PRO A 228 -0.40 5.83 17.94
CA PRO A 228 -0.54 4.66 18.82
C PRO A 228 0.80 4.12 19.31
N ALA A 229 0.82 3.58 20.53
CA ALA A 229 2.01 2.93 21.09
C ALA A 229 1.64 1.70 21.95
N ILE A 230 2.61 0.82 22.15
CA ILE A 230 2.51 -0.45 22.87
C ILE A 230 3.47 -0.42 24.03
N LEU A 231 2.99 -0.79 25.23
CA LEU A 231 3.84 -1.05 26.38
C LEU A 231 4.24 -2.52 26.40
N LEU A 232 5.52 -2.80 26.46
CA LEU A 232 6.09 -4.14 26.58
C LEU A 232 6.90 -4.24 27.88
N ILE A 233 6.71 -5.29 28.67
CA ILE A 233 7.45 -5.53 29.91
C ILE A 233 7.95 -6.96 29.91
N GLY A 234 9.26 -7.14 30.11
CA GLY A 234 9.90 -8.45 30.18
C GLY A 234 11.38 -8.40 29.83
N LYS A 235 12.10 -9.44 30.24
CA LYS A 235 13.56 -9.57 30.00
C LYS A 235 13.95 -9.42 28.53
N VAL A 236 13.07 -9.79 27.60
CA VAL A 236 13.28 -9.70 26.15
C VAL A 236 13.49 -8.26 25.65
N CYS A 237 13.01 -7.24 26.39
CA CYS A 237 13.21 -5.84 26.02
C CYS A 237 14.69 -5.44 26.01
N ALA A 238 15.54 -6.14 26.76
CA ALA A 238 16.99 -5.91 26.76
C ALA A 238 17.67 -6.27 25.43
N LEU A 239 17.01 -7.09 24.59
CA LEU A 239 17.55 -7.52 23.30
C LEU A 239 17.39 -6.47 22.20
N ALA A 240 16.63 -5.41 22.43
CA ALA A 240 16.27 -4.41 21.41
C ALA A 240 17.50 -3.79 20.71
N GLU A 241 18.59 -3.52 21.44
CA GLU A 241 19.81 -2.91 20.90
C GLU A 241 20.56 -3.88 19.97
N ASP A 242 20.72 -5.12 20.40
CA ASP A 242 21.47 -6.14 19.67
C ASP A 242 20.71 -6.63 18.43
N PHE A 243 19.39 -6.80 18.56
CA PHE A 243 18.52 -7.38 17.52
C PHE A 243 17.84 -6.32 16.64
N GLY A 244 18.03 -5.04 16.91
CA GLY A 244 17.52 -3.96 16.08
C GLY A 244 18.00 -4.10 14.64
N TRP A 245 17.11 -4.30 13.71
CA TRP A 245 17.39 -4.52 12.29
C TRP A 245 16.76 -3.44 11.42
N TYR A 246 15.54 -3.00 11.75
CA TYR A 246 14.77 -2.08 10.93
C TYR A 246 15.41 -0.69 10.89
N GLU A 247 15.83 -0.15 12.03
CA GLU A 247 16.49 1.17 12.13
C GLU A 247 17.88 1.21 11.47
N ARG A 248 18.45 0.04 11.15
CA ARG A 248 19.75 -0.07 10.42
C ARG A 248 19.55 0.01 8.90
N LEU A 249 18.32 -0.05 8.40
CA LEU A 249 18.04 0.08 6.98
C LEU A 249 18.28 1.52 6.51
N PRO A 250 18.84 1.71 5.29
CA PRO A 250 19.27 3.04 4.81
C PRO A 250 18.18 4.11 4.78
N LEU A 251 16.91 3.71 4.62
CA LEU A 251 15.77 4.62 4.54
C LEU A 251 14.77 4.44 5.68
N ALA A 252 15.19 3.78 6.78
CA ALA A 252 14.37 3.71 7.99
C ALA A 252 14.00 5.13 8.46
N GLY A 253 12.75 5.33 8.87
CA GLY A 253 12.24 6.65 9.24
C GLY A 253 11.93 7.59 8.08
N THR A 254 12.08 7.14 6.83
CA THR A 254 11.78 7.95 5.63
C THR A 254 10.45 7.55 5.02
N ARG A 255 9.60 8.55 4.74
CA ARG A 255 8.38 8.36 3.96
C ARG A 255 8.60 8.81 2.52
N VAL A 256 8.32 7.96 1.56
CA VAL A 256 8.45 8.21 0.11
C VAL A 256 7.07 8.21 -0.54
N VAL A 257 6.73 9.29 -1.25
CA VAL A 257 5.50 9.39 -2.03
C VAL A 257 5.81 9.14 -3.51
N LEU A 258 5.18 8.14 -4.09
CA LEU A 258 5.30 7.81 -5.52
C LEU A 258 4.07 8.32 -6.27
N THR A 259 4.29 9.16 -7.30
CA THR A 259 3.21 9.83 -8.05
C THR A 259 3.04 9.31 -9.47
N ARG A 260 3.78 8.29 -9.86
CA ARG A 260 3.72 7.67 -11.21
C ARG A 260 2.39 6.92 -11.43
N PRO A 261 2.04 6.59 -12.69
CA PRO A 261 0.94 5.65 -12.96
C PRO A 261 1.10 4.33 -12.20
N LYS A 262 0.01 3.80 -11.65
CA LYS A 262 -0.01 2.64 -10.74
C LYS A 262 0.78 1.44 -11.29
N GLN A 263 0.61 1.12 -12.59
CA GLN A 263 1.28 0.00 -13.26
C GLN A 263 2.83 0.11 -13.26
N ARG A 264 3.37 1.32 -13.00
CA ARG A 264 4.82 1.60 -13.02
C ARG A 264 5.43 1.90 -11.68
N MET A 265 4.63 1.83 -10.60
CA MET A 265 5.11 2.10 -9.26
C MET A 265 5.66 0.86 -8.56
N GLN A 266 5.07 -0.32 -8.79
CA GLN A 266 5.31 -1.51 -8.00
C GLN A 266 6.80 -1.82 -7.79
N ARG A 267 7.58 -1.96 -8.88
CA ARG A 267 9.01 -2.28 -8.79
C ARG A 267 9.84 -1.22 -8.05
N LEU A 268 9.45 0.04 -8.18
CA LEU A 268 10.12 1.14 -7.49
C LEU A 268 9.72 1.17 -6.01
N ALA A 269 8.46 0.95 -5.71
CA ALA A 269 7.94 0.83 -4.36
C ALA A 269 8.61 -0.31 -3.59
N GLU A 270 8.69 -1.51 -4.18
CA GLU A 270 9.39 -2.67 -3.62
C GLU A 270 10.85 -2.35 -3.29
N LYS A 271 11.55 -1.63 -4.19
CA LYS A 271 12.94 -1.23 -3.95
C LYS A 271 13.08 -0.24 -2.79
N PHE A 272 12.18 0.73 -2.65
CA PHE A 272 12.20 1.65 -1.52
C PHE A 272 11.84 0.94 -0.21
N ARG A 273 10.83 0.07 -0.21
CA ARG A 273 10.44 -0.73 0.95
C ARG A 273 11.57 -1.64 1.41
N SER A 274 12.27 -2.30 0.49
CA SER A 274 13.43 -3.16 0.84
C SER A 274 14.59 -2.38 1.50
N LEU A 275 14.64 -1.06 1.33
CA LEU A 275 15.58 -0.17 2.01
C LEU A 275 15.03 0.41 3.32
N GLY A 276 13.83 0.04 3.73
CA GLY A 276 13.18 0.47 4.98
C GLY A 276 12.29 1.70 4.88
N ALA A 277 12.02 2.22 3.67
CA ALA A 277 11.11 3.35 3.51
C ALA A 277 9.64 2.95 3.65
N GLU A 278 8.84 3.78 4.30
CA GLU A 278 7.38 3.75 4.17
C GLU A 278 6.98 4.35 2.83
N VAL A 279 6.36 3.55 1.95
CA VAL A 279 6.00 4.00 0.60
C VAL A 279 4.50 4.25 0.50
N LEU A 280 4.16 5.49 0.17
CA LEU A 280 2.80 5.90 -0.18
C LEU A 280 2.65 5.90 -1.71
N GLU A 281 1.81 5.02 -2.21
CA GLU A 281 1.47 4.96 -3.63
C GLU A 281 0.34 5.94 -3.92
N PHE A 282 0.67 7.00 -4.66
CA PHE A 282 -0.19 8.16 -4.86
C PHE A 282 -0.22 8.58 -6.33
N PRO A 283 -0.80 7.73 -7.22
CA PRO A 283 -0.83 8.03 -8.64
C PRO A 283 -1.51 9.38 -8.90
N SER A 284 -0.79 10.30 -9.53
CA SER A 284 -1.32 11.61 -9.93
C SER A 284 -1.84 11.63 -11.36
N ILE A 285 -1.45 10.63 -12.14
CA ILE A 285 -1.84 10.48 -13.54
C ILE A 285 -2.22 9.02 -13.82
N GLN A 286 -3.13 8.84 -14.77
CA GLN A 286 -3.54 7.55 -15.30
C GLN A 286 -3.36 7.49 -16.81
N ILE A 287 -3.10 6.29 -17.31
CA ILE A 287 -3.02 6.01 -18.74
C ILE A 287 -4.39 5.52 -19.20
N CYS A 288 -5.03 6.27 -20.06
CA CYS A 288 -6.34 5.94 -20.63
C CYS A 288 -6.17 5.48 -22.08
N PRO A 289 -6.38 4.19 -22.40
CA PRO A 289 -6.35 3.72 -23.78
C PRO A 289 -7.37 4.45 -24.66
N ILE A 290 -6.95 4.87 -25.85
CA ILE A 290 -7.85 5.40 -26.87
C ILE A 290 -8.27 4.22 -27.74
N LYS A 291 -9.54 3.82 -27.60
CA LYS A 291 -10.14 2.78 -28.43
C LYS A 291 -10.62 3.41 -29.72
N GLY A 292 -9.85 3.26 -30.78
CA GLY A 292 -10.14 3.85 -32.09
C GLY A 292 -10.00 2.86 -33.24
N THR A 293 -10.68 3.15 -34.32
CA THR A 293 -10.61 2.35 -35.56
C THR A 293 -9.26 2.45 -36.26
N ASP A 294 -8.48 3.49 -35.96
CA ASP A 294 -7.24 3.80 -36.72
C ASP A 294 -6.13 2.78 -36.41
N LEU A 295 -5.91 2.42 -35.16
CA LEU A 295 -4.96 1.34 -34.83
C LEU A 295 -5.42 0.01 -35.46
N PHE A 296 -6.69 -0.32 -35.38
CA PHE A 296 -7.20 -1.58 -35.92
C PHE A 296 -7.10 -1.63 -37.44
N ARG A 297 -7.27 -0.50 -38.16
CA ARG A 297 -7.00 -0.42 -39.59
C ARG A 297 -5.50 -0.61 -39.90
N ALA A 298 -4.61 -0.01 -39.10
CA ALA A 298 -3.18 -0.20 -39.25
C ALA A 298 -2.78 -1.65 -39.00
N LEU A 299 -3.30 -2.28 -37.97
CA LEU A 299 -3.07 -3.69 -37.66
C LEU A 299 -3.59 -4.63 -38.75
N ALA A 300 -4.72 -4.29 -39.42
CA ALA A 300 -5.26 -5.10 -40.50
C ALA A 300 -4.31 -5.17 -41.72
N GLN A 301 -3.50 -4.13 -41.94
CA GLN A 301 -2.55 -4.02 -43.01
C GLN A 301 -1.08 -3.89 -42.52
N ILE A 302 -0.76 -4.47 -41.39
CA ILE A 302 0.51 -4.26 -40.69
C ILE A 302 1.74 -4.59 -41.54
N GLU A 303 1.62 -5.57 -42.43
CA GLU A 303 2.70 -6.01 -43.31
C GLU A 303 3.09 -4.96 -44.36
N THR A 304 2.28 -3.92 -44.52
CA THR A 304 2.62 -2.79 -45.45
C THR A 304 3.57 -1.79 -44.84
N TYR A 305 3.82 -1.87 -43.51
CA TYR A 305 4.77 -1.02 -42.81
C TYR A 305 6.15 -1.68 -42.75
N GLN A 306 7.20 -0.86 -42.78
CA GLN A 306 8.57 -1.28 -42.56
C GLN A 306 9.05 -1.00 -41.16
N TRP A 307 8.43 -0.02 -40.47
CA TRP A 307 8.81 0.37 -39.10
C TRP A 307 7.59 0.54 -38.21
N LEU A 308 7.74 0.04 -36.97
CA LEU A 308 6.83 0.32 -35.86
C LEU A 308 7.60 1.10 -34.80
N VAL A 309 7.06 2.23 -34.34
CA VAL A 309 7.77 3.16 -33.46
C VAL A 309 7.01 3.35 -32.16
N PHE A 310 7.71 3.20 -31.04
CA PHE A 310 7.19 3.48 -29.71
C PHE A 310 7.99 4.57 -29.00
N THR A 311 7.29 5.59 -28.50
CA THR A 311 7.91 6.71 -27.78
C THR A 311 7.78 6.61 -26.27
N SER A 312 7.19 5.54 -25.75
CA SER A 312 7.05 5.32 -24.32
C SER A 312 6.79 3.84 -23.99
N PRO A 313 7.19 3.40 -22.81
CA PRO A 313 6.82 2.07 -22.32
C PRO A 313 5.30 1.86 -22.19
N SER A 314 4.52 2.90 -21.81
CA SER A 314 3.04 2.81 -21.75
C SER A 314 2.41 2.61 -23.12
N GLY A 315 3.02 3.17 -24.17
CA GLY A 315 2.58 2.92 -25.55
C GLY A 315 2.69 1.45 -25.94
N ILE A 316 3.76 0.77 -25.49
CA ILE A 316 3.92 -0.68 -25.70
C ILE A 316 2.81 -1.46 -24.99
N ASP A 317 2.58 -1.18 -23.68
CA ASP A 317 1.54 -1.86 -22.91
C ASP A 317 0.19 -1.75 -23.59
N VAL A 318 -0.24 -0.53 -23.91
CA VAL A 318 -1.53 -0.26 -24.55
C VAL A 318 -1.61 -0.88 -25.96
N PHE A 319 -0.53 -0.86 -26.72
CA PHE A 319 -0.50 -1.48 -28.05
C PHE A 319 -0.76 -2.99 -27.97
N PHE A 320 -0.04 -3.70 -27.10
CA PHE A 320 -0.21 -5.15 -26.96
C PHE A 320 -1.54 -5.53 -26.30
N GLU A 321 -2.06 -4.73 -25.38
CA GLU A 321 -3.41 -4.90 -24.82
C GLU A 321 -4.46 -4.81 -25.92
N GLN A 322 -4.41 -3.79 -26.78
CA GLN A 322 -5.34 -3.64 -27.90
C GLN A 322 -5.16 -4.73 -28.97
N CYS A 323 -3.92 -5.20 -29.21
CA CYS A 323 -3.68 -6.37 -30.05
C CYS A 323 -4.39 -7.62 -29.50
N ALA A 324 -4.31 -7.85 -28.19
CA ALA A 324 -4.97 -8.98 -27.55
C ALA A 324 -6.52 -8.88 -27.62
N GLU A 325 -7.10 -7.69 -27.44
CA GLU A 325 -8.53 -7.45 -27.57
C GLU A 325 -9.10 -7.90 -28.93
N VAL A 326 -8.35 -7.62 -30.03
CA VAL A 326 -8.76 -7.99 -31.40
C VAL A 326 -8.18 -9.33 -31.87
N LYS A 327 -7.56 -10.09 -30.96
CA LYS A 327 -6.89 -11.37 -31.26
C LYS A 327 -5.89 -11.27 -32.42
N PHE A 328 -5.14 -10.16 -32.47
CA PHE A 328 -4.09 -9.94 -33.46
C PHE A 328 -2.93 -10.90 -33.20
N ASP A 329 -2.50 -11.63 -34.23
CA ASP A 329 -1.34 -12.51 -34.13
C ASP A 329 -0.05 -11.69 -34.17
N ILE A 330 0.67 -11.60 -33.05
CA ILE A 330 1.90 -10.81 -32.92
C ILE A 330 3.03 -11.28 -33.83
N ARG A 331 2.99 -12.52 -34.34
CA ARG A 331 3.96 -13.03 -35.34
C ARG A 331 3.94 -12.23 -36.63
N ARG A 332 2.83 -11.55 -36.95
CA ARG A 332 2.71 -10.64 -38.09
C ARG A 332 3.63 -9.41 -38.00
N LEU A 333 4.12 -9.09 -36.78
CA LEU A 333 5.12 -8.03 -36.57
C LEU A 333 6.53 -8.43 -37.06
N SER A 334 6.76 -9.70 -37.39
CA SER A 334 8.10 -10.20 -37.80
C SER A 334 8.65 -9.57 -39.10
N SER A 335 7.78 -8.97 -39.90
CA SER A 335 8.17 -8.24 -41.11
C SER A 335 8.63 -6.80 -40.84
N LEU A 336 8.39 -6.27 -39.64
CA LEU A 336 8.69 -4.88 -39.31
C LEU A 336 9.97 -4.78 -38.49
N LYS A 337 10.68 -3.65 -38.68
CA LYS A 337 11.69 -3.21 -37.71
C LYS A 337 11.02 -2.36 -36.64
N ILE A 338 11.52 -2.47 -35.43
CA ILE A 338 10.94 -1.74 -34.29
C ILE A 338 11.93 -0.72 -33.74
N ALA A 339 11.49 0.53 -33.65
CA ALA A 339 12.25 1.61 -33.07
C ALA A 339 11.63 2.08 -31.76
N VAL A 340 12.47 2.33 -30.76
CA VAL A 340 12.02 2.82 -29.45
C VAL A 340 12.83 4.01 -28.99
N ILE A 341 12.22 4.90 -28.20
CA ILE A 341 12.84 6.17 -27.80
C ILE A 341 14.03 6.01 -26.85
N GLY A 342 14.11 4.89 -26.12
CA GLY A 342 15.16 4.69 -25.13
C GLY A 342 15.09 3.35 -24.41
N SER A 343 16.07 3.10 -23.55
CA SER A 343 16.26 1.81 -22.87
C SER A 343 15.08 1.35 -21.99
N GLY A 344 14.33 2.29 -21.41
CA GLY A 344 13.13 1.95 -20.62
C GLY A 344 12.01 1.39 -21.49
N THR A 345 11.85 1.93 -22.73
CA THR A 345 10.89 1.44 -23.71
C THR A 345 11.37 0.11 -24.32
N ALA A 346 12.67 -0.03 -24.59
CA ALA A 346 13.25 -1.30 -25.06
C ALA A 346 12.98 -2.44 -24.05
N ARG A 347 13.27 -2.23 -22.78
CA ARG A 347 13.00 -3.23 -21.74
C ARG A 347 11.53 -3.63 -21.61
N GLN A 348 10.60 -2.71 -21.91
CA GLN A 348 9.17 -3.04 -21.93
C GLN A 348 8.84 -3.93 -23.13
N LEU A 349 9.45 -3.67 -24.28
CA LEU A 349 9.28 -4.48 -25.50
C LEU A 349 9.84 -5.91 -25.29
N GLU A 350 10.97 -6.03 -24.61
CA GLU A 350 11.61 -7.32 -24.27
C GLU A 350 10.68 -8.23 -23.44
N GLN A 351 9.78 -7.67 -22.64
CA GLN A 351 8.79 -8.47 -21.89
C GLN A 351 7.79 -9.20 -22.79
N HIS A 352 7.62 -8.71 -24.03
CA HIS A 352 6.83 -9.38 -25.07
C HIS A 352 7.68 -10.29 -25.99
N GLY A 353 8.97 -10.53 -25.63
CA GLY A 353 9.88 -11.36 -26.40
C GLY A 353 10.38 -10.72 -27.69
N ILE A 354 10.28 -9.41 -27.82
CA ILE A 354 10.67 -8.64 -29.02
C ILE A 354 11.79 -7.66 -28.65
N TYR A 355 12.81 -7.58 -29.48
CA TYR A 355 13.93 -6.64 -29.31
C TYR A 355 13.83 -5.48 -30.30
N ALA A 356 14.26 -4.30 -29.85
CA ALA A 356 14.26 -3.12 -30.70
C ALA A 356 15.44 -3.16 -31.68
N ASP A 357 15.16 -2.85 -32.96
CA ASP A 357 16.18 -2.71 -34.04
C ASP A 357 16.88 -1.36 -33.97
N LEU A 358 16.23 -0.35 -33.35
CA LEU A 358 16.75 1.01 -33.24
C LEU A 358 16.44 1.61 -31.88
N ILE A 359 17.50 2.04 -31.19
CA ILE A 359 17.46 2.86 -29.98
C ILE A 359 18.43 4.03 -30.22
N PRO A 360 18.01 5.30 -30.14
CA PRO A 360 18.91 6.43 -30.31
C PRO A 360 19.86 6.54 -29.08
N GLU A 361 20.99 7.20 -29.26
CA GLU A 361 21.96 7.47 -28.20
C GLU A 361 21.39 8.42 -27.15
N GLU A 362 20.67 9.46 -27.60
CA GLU A 362 19.92 10.36 -26.74
C GLU A 362 18.43 9.96 -26.72
N TYR A 363 17.85 9.85 -25.53
CA TYR A 363 16.48 9.40 -25.34
C TYR A 363 15.48 10.55 -25.52
N SER A 364 15.46 11.12 -26.74
CA SER A 364 14.56 12.20 -27.12
C SER A 364 13.79 11.90 -28.42
N ALA A 365 12.64 12.54 -28.59
CA ALA A 365 11.83 12.39 -29.78
C ALA A 365 12.58 12.89 -31.04
N ALA A 366 13.36 13.96 -30.90
CA ALA A 366 14.19 14.50 -31.97
C ALA A 366 15.28 13.51 -32.39
N ALA A 367 16.05 12.96 -31.42
CA ALA A 367 17.10 11.99 -31.70
C ALA A 367 16.55 10.70 -32.33
N LEU A 368 15.39 10.23 -31.87
CA LEU A 368 14.72 9.08 -32.49
C LEU A 368 14.33 9.37 -33.92
N GLY A 369 13.80 10.56 -34.23
CA GLY A 369 13.46 11.00 -35.59
C GLY A 369 14.69 11.07 -36.52
N GLU A 370 15.80 11.61 -36.01
CA GLU A 370 17.07 11.66 -36.76
C GLU A 370 17.66 10.27 -37.01
N ALA A 371 17.62 9.40 -36.04
CA ALA A 371 18.12 8.04 -36.19
C ALA A 371 17.27 7.20 -37.15
N LEU A 372 15.94 7.37 -37.13
CA LEU A 372 15.02 6.77 -38.11
C LEU A 372 15.26 7.29 -39.49
N ALA A 373 15.35 8.61 -39.70
CA ALA A 373 15.57 9.24 -40.98
C ALA A 373 16.84 8.74 -41.71
N LYS A 374 17.88 8.39 -40.93
CA LYS A 374 19.13 7.80 -41.48
C LYS A 374 18.98 6.33 -41.92
N LYS A 375 17.98 5.61 -41.40
CA LYS A 375 17.80 4.16 -41.64
C LYS A 375 16.60 3.83 -42.52
N THR A 376 15.76 4.81 -42.81
CA THR A 376 14.53 4.64 -43.59
C THR A 376 14.74 5.09 -45.05
N GLY A 377 14.12 4.38 -45.99
CA GLY A 377 14.09 4.73 -47.42
C GLY A 377 12.86 5.58 -47.76
N ARG A 378 12.86 6.22 -48.92
CA ARG A 378 11.73 7.10 -49.37
C ARG A 378 10.39 6.39 -49.53
N GLN A 379 10.39 5.07 -49.67
CA GLN A 379 9.18 4.26 -49.86
C GLN A 379 8.71 3.57 -48.57
N ASP A 380 9.47 3.71 -47.45
CA ASP A 380 9.12 3.06 -46.19
C ASP A 380 7.87 3.71 -45.59
N ARG A 381 6.95 2.87 -45.14
CA ARG A 381 5.82 3.28 -44.32
C ARG A 381 6.16 3.09 -42.86
N ILE A 382 5.88 4.09 -42.05
CA ILE A 382 6.20 4.11 -40.63
C ILE A 382 4.89 4.19 -39.82
N LEU A 383 4.68 3.27 -38.94
CA LEU A 383 3.61 3.32 -37.95
C LEU A 383 4.15 3.82 -36.62
N ILE A 384 3.65 4.95 -36.12
CA ILE A 384 3.98 5.49 -34.81
C ILE A 384 2.78 5.23 -33.89
N ALA A 385 2.98 4.44 -32.82
CA ALA A 385 1.98 4.18 -31.81
C ALA A 385 2.38 4.89 -30.51
N ARG A 386 1.70 5.99 -30.16
CA ARG A 386 2.13 6.88 -29.10
C ARG A 386 1.00 7.55 -28.32
N ALA A 387 1.35 8.37 -27.32
CA ALA A 387 0.41 9.23 -26.61
C ALA A 387 -0.18 10.31 -27.53
N GLU A 388 -1.44 10.69 -27.27
CA GLU A 388 -2.11 11.82 -27.94
C GLU A 388 -1.30 13.13 -27.82
N ALA A 389 -0.75 13.42 -26.64
CA ALA A 389 0.11 14.58 -26.38
C ALA A 389 1.61 14.27 -26.65
N GLY A 390 1.92 13.51 -27.70
CA GLY A 390 3.30 13.20 -28.08
C GLY A 390 4.06 14.42 -28.63
N SER A 391 5.40 14.50 -28.42
CA SER A 391 6.21 15.58 -28.93
C SER A 391 6.10 15.66 -30.47
N PRO A 392 5.93 16.86 -31.07
CA PRO A 392 5.92 17.06 -32.51
C PRO A 392 7.30 16.85 -33.15
N ASP A 393 8.39 16.86 -32.36
CA ASP A 393 9.76 16.83 -32.89
C ASP A 393 10.07 15.57 -33.70
N LEU A 394 9.50 14.42 -33.32
CA LEU A 394 9.64 13.17 -34.05
C LEU A 394 9.14 13.29 -35.49
N LEU A 395 7.92 13.80 -35.66
CA LEU A 395 7.32 14.01 -36.99
C LEU A 395 8.04 15.08 -37.78
N ALA A 396 8.39 16.19 -37.11
CA ALA A 396 9.10 17.29 -37.75
C ALA A 396 10.46 16.86 -38.36
N ARG A 397 11.16 15.94 -37.71
CA ARG A 397 12.43 15.38 -38.24
C ARG A 397 12.19 14.40 -39.39
N LEU A 398 11.19 13.51 -39.28
CA LEU A 398 10.86 12.56 -40.35
C LEU A 398 10.35 13.26 -41.63
N GLN A 399 9.57 14.31 -41.48
CA GLN A 399 9.02 15.06 -42.62
C GLN A 399 10.04 15.98 -43.33
N LYS A 400 11.07 16.44 -42.59
CA LYS A 400 12.06 17.38 -43.13
C LYS A 400 12.99 16.75 -44.17
N ASP A 401 13.38 15.51 -43.98
CA ASP A 401 14.46 14.89 -44.75
C ASP A 401 13.97 13.89 -45.81
N ILE A 402 12.74 13.36 -45.68
CA ILE A 402 12.26 12.31 -46.61
C ILE A 402 10.71 12.33 -46.68
N CYS A 403 10.15 12.20 -47.90
CA CYS A 403 8.70 12.02 -48.10
C CYS A 403 8.27 10.61 -47.72
N HIS A 404 8.08 10.34 -46.42
CA HIS A 404 7.58 9.07 -45.92
C HIS A 404 6.06 9.09 -45.74
N SER A 405 5.44 7.95 -45.95
CA SER A 405 4.09 7.72 -45.45
C SER A 405 4.19 7.38 -43.94
N VAL A 406 3.81 8.33 -43.10
CA VAL A 406 3.82 8.16 -41.63
C VAL A 406 2.40 8.15 -41.12
N ASP A 407 1.99 7.03 -40.51
CA ASP A 407 0.73 6.92 -39.77
C ASP A 407 1.04 7.14 -38.31
N ASP A 408 0.71 8.32 -37.78
CA ASP A 408 0.89 8.73 -36.40
C ASP A 408 -0.42 8.52 -35.62
N ILE A 409 -0.48 7.45 -34.83
CA ILE A 409 -1.70 7.02 -34.15
C ILE A 409 -1.58 7.23 -32.65
N ALA A 410 -2.47 8.07 -32.13
CA ALA A 410 -2.68 8.22 -30.70
C ALA A 410 -3.41 6.97 -30.16
N ILE A 411 -2.71 6.15 -29.40
CA ILE A 411 -3.28 4.92 -28.81
C ILE A 411 -3.64 5.05 -27.35
N TYR A 412 -3.18 6.10 -26.68
CA TYR A 412 -3.56 6.44 -25.32
C TYR A 412 -3.44 7.94 -25.05
N ARG A 413 -4.12 8.38 -23.99
CA ARG A 413 -3.93 9.72 -23.41
C ARG A 413 -3.56 9.59 -21.93
N THR A 414 -2.86 10.60 -21.44
CA THR A 414 -2.54 10.74 -20.03
C THR A 414 -3.51 11.72 -19.40
N GLU A 415 -4.25 11.27 -18.42
CA GLU A 415 -5.21 12.08 -17.67
C GLU A 415 -4.74 12.25 -16.25
N ALA A 416 -5.05 13.40 -15.62
CA ALA A 416 -4.93 13.53 -14.19
C ALA A 416 -5.93 12.60 -13.50
N VAL A 417 -5.51 11.97 -12.41
CA VAL A 417 -6.44 11.20 -11.58
C VAL A 417 -7.41 12.19 -10.94
N ASP A 418 -8.69 12.04 -11.25
CA ASP A 418 -9.72 12.87 -10.64
C ASP A 418 -9.87 12.49 -9.15
N ARG A 419 -9.59 13.45 -8.28
CA ARG A 419 -9.69 13.29 -6.84
C ARG A 419 -10.83 14.13 -6.33
N THR A 420 -11.87 13.48 -5.84
CA THR A 420 -12.97 14.18 -5.18
C THR A 420 -12.45 14.96 -3.96
N LEU A 421 -13.15 16.04 -3.57
CA LEU A 421 -12.81 16.87 -2.41
C LEU A 421 -12.65 16.07 -1.11
N GLU A 422 -13.41 14.99 -0.94
CA GLU A 422 -13.26 14.05 0.19
C GLU A 422 -11.93 13.31 0.17
N ASN A 423 -11.46 12.93 -1.01
CA ASN A 423 -10.14 12.30 -1.19
C ASN A 423 -9.01 13.29 -0.93
N VAL A 424 -9.13 14.56 -1.37
CA VAL A 424 -8.10 15.60 -1.16
C VAL A 424 -7.84 15.86 0.32
N GLY A 425 -8.88 15.98 1.16
CA GLY A 425 -8.69 16.19 2.60
C GLY A 425 -7.98 15.03 3.31
N ARG A 426 -8.22 13.79 2.86
CA ARG A 426 -7.56 12.59 3.36
C ARG A 426 -6.11 12.51 2.88
N ASP A 427 -5.89 12.82 1.62
CA ASP A 427 -4.59 12.83 0.96
C ASP A 427 -3.66 13.86 1.61
N ARG A 428 -4.18 15.04 1.94
CA ARG A 428 -3.45 16.07 2.66
C ARG A 428 -2.95 15.57 4.02
N LYS A 429 -3.82 14.90 4.80
CA LYS A 429 -3.43 14.32 6.10
C LYS A 429 -2.42 13.19 5.99
N ALA A 430 -2.38 12.45 4.87
CA ALA A 430 -1.40 11.40 4.62
C ALA A 430 -0.03 11.98 4.24
N LEU A 431 0.00 13.20 3.69
CA LEU A 431 1.21 13.89 3.27
C LEU A 431 1.83 14.76 4.38
N GLU A 432 1.02 15.22 5.35
CA GLU A 432 1.45 15.87 6.60
C GLU A 432 2.03 14.83 7.58
#